data_f489409407011ec5fd8127daa2dfa611
#
_entry.id   f489409407011ec5fd8127daa2dfa611
#
_cell.length_a   1.000
_cell.length_b   1.000
_cell.length_c   1.000
_cell.angle_alpha   90.00
_cell.angle_beta   90.00
_cell.angle_gamma   90.00
#
_symmetry.space_group_name_H-M   'P 1'
#
loop_
_entity.id
_entity.type
_entity.pdbx_description
1 polymer ?
#
loop_
_entity_poly.entity_id
_entity_poly.type
_entity_poly.pdbx_seq_one_letter_code
_entity_poly.pdbx_strand_id
1 'polypeptide(L)'
;LVGSEMCIKRQADQGVIDQINIYQATKQAMKMAIDDLAFAPDYLLIDAMQLDVPQPQESLIKGDARSISIAAASIIAKVTRDRLMEEYDELYPGYGFKNNAGYGTKEHLLGLEKYGVTPIHRRTFAPIKDMI
;
A
#
# COMPACT_ATOMS: atom_id res chain seq x y z
N LEU A 1 -12.57 -6.43 10.13
CA LEU A 1 -13.36 -6.17 8.91
C LEU A 1 -13.19 -4.78 8.38
N VAL A 2 -13.00 -3.86 9.28
CA VAL A 2 -12.99 -2.44 8.96
C VAL A 2 -11.65 -2.01 8.35
N GLY A 3 -10.56 -2.68 8.73
CA GLY A 3 -9.21 -2.28 8.32
C GLY A 3 -8.91 -2.40 6.84
N SER A 4 -9.50 -3.36 6.12
CA SER A 4 -9.18 -3.60 4.72
C SER A 4 -9.93 -2.71 3.75
N GLU A 5 -11.21 -2.49 3.95
CA GLU A 5 -11.96 -1.53 3.15
C GLU A 5 -11.39 -0.13 3.30
N MET A 6 -10.86 0.17 4.47
CA MET A 6 -10.21 1.43 4.78
C MET A 6 -8.88 1.60 4.06
N CYS A 7 -8.00 0.60 4.11
CA CYS A 7 -6.74 0.63 3.38
C CYS A 7 -6.92 0.72 1.87
N ILE A 8 -8.00 0.13 1.34
CA ILE A 8 -8.33 0.19 -0.08
C ILE A 8 -8.75 1.58 -0.52
N LYS A 9 -9.58 2.25 0.27
CA LYS A 9 -10.10 3.58 -0.07
C LYS A 9 -9.07 4.69 0.15
N ARG A 10 -8.11 4.47 1.04
CA ARG A 10 -7.12 5.48 1.46
C ARG A 10 -5.71 4.93 1.38
N GLN A 11 -5.24 4.77 0.15
CA GLN A 11 -3.83 4.45 -0.08
C GLN A 11 -3.01 5.74 -0.08
N ALA A 12 -1.90 5.72 0.65
CA ALA A 12 -0.89 6.75 0.51
C ALA A 12 -0.19 6.55 -0.84
N ASP A 13 -0.23 7.57 -1.70
CA ASP A 13 0.40 7.51 -3.00
C ASP A 13 1.94 7.61 -2.91
N GLN A 14 2.60 7.45 -4.04
CA GLN A 14 4.06 7.50 -4.13
C GLN A 14 4.63 8.86 -3.69
N GLY A 15 3.91 9.96 -3.89
CA GLY A 15 4.35 11.30 -3.47
C GLY A 15 4.42 11.44 -1.95
N VAL A 16 3.43 10.90 -1.23
CA VAL A 16 3.43 10.86 0.24
C VAL A 16 4.56 9.97 0.75
N ILE A 17 4.75 8.79 0.15
CA ILE A 17 5.84 7.88 0.52
C ILE A 17 7.21 8.56 0.34
N ASP A 18 7.41 9.30 -0.72
CA ASP A 18 8.65 10.02 -0.99
C ASP A 18 8.92 11.16 0.03
N GLN A 19 7.85 11.77 0.56
CA GLN A 19 7.97 12.84 1.56
C GLN A 19 8.28 12.36 2.97
N ILE A 20 7.64 11.28 3.42
CA ILE A 20 7.66 10.87 4.84
C ILE A 20 8.12 9.44 5.09
N ASN A 21 8.49 8.69 4.08
CA ASN A 21 8.80 7.25 4.03
C ASN A 21 7.59 6.31 4.11
N ILE A 22 7.82 5.03 3.78
CA ILE A 22 6.74 4.03 3.68
C ILE A 22 6.07 3.73 5.02
N TYR A 23 6.81 3.69 6.12
CA TYR A 23 6.28 3.38 7.45
C TYR A 23 5.30 4.47 7.92
N GLN A 24 5.69 5.72 7.83
CA GLN A 24 4.84 6.86 8.20
C GLN A 24 3.68 7.05 7.23
N ALA A 25 3.90 6.81 5.93
CA ALA A 25 2.83 6.83 4.93
C ALA A 25 1.76 5.77 5.21
N THR A 26 2.15 4.57 5.63
CA THR A 26 1.23 3.51 6.03
C THR A 26 0.40 3.91 7.24
N LYS A 27 1.03 4.48 8.27
CA LYS A 27 0.32 5.01 9.45
C LYS A 27 -0.68 6.09 9.07
N GLN A 28 -0.29 7.02 8.22
CA GLN A 28 -1.17 8.08 7.73
C GLN A 28 -2.37 7.52 6.98
N ALA A 29 -2.17 6.55 6.08
CA ALA A 29 -3.23 5.89 5.35
C ALA A 29 -4.22 5.18 6.29
N MET A 30 -3.72 4.49 7.31
CA MET A 30 -4.55 3.83 8.32
C MET A 30 -5.40 4.84 9.12
N LYS A 31 -4.81 5.96 9.54
CA LYS A 31 -5.55 7.03 10.25
C LYS A 31 -6.64 7.63 9.37
N MET A 32 -6.32 7.94 8.13
CA MET A 32 -7.31 8.46 7.16
C MET A 32 -8.44 7.47 6.93
N ALA A 33 -8.13 6.18 6.88
CA ALA A 33 -9.12 5.12 6.73
C ALA A 33 -10.07 5.03 7.93
N ILE A 34 -9.55 5.17 9.15
CA ILE A 34 -10.36 5.20 10.38
C ILE A 34 -11.29 6.43 10.39
N ASP A 35 -10.78 7.59 10.02
CA ASP A 35 -11.54 8.84 9.98
C ASP A 35 -12.66 8.81 8.92
N ASP A 36 -12.49 8.00 7.88
CA ASP A 36 -13.44 7.89 6.76
C ASP A 36 -14.63 6.96 7.07
N LEU A 37 -14.64 6.29 8.22
CA LEU A 37 -15.76 5.44 8.63
C LEU A 37 -16.99 6.26 8.98
N ALA A 38 -18.18 5.68 8.70
CA ALA A 38 -19.46 6.29 9.05
C ALA A 38 -19.64 6.49 10.57
N PHE A 39 -18.95 5.70 11.39
CA PHE A 39 -18.92 5.79 12.85
C PHE A 39 -17.56 5.35 13.37
N ALA A 40 -17.16 5.87 14.53
CA ALA A 40 -15.88 5.54 15.16
C ALA A 40 -15.87 4.07 15.62
N PRO A 41 -14.81 3.29 15.30
CA PRO A 41 -14.67 1.95 15.83
C PRO A 41 -14.37 1.98 17.33
N ASP A 42 -14.84 0.97 18.06
CA ASP A 42 -14.60 0.84 19.49
C ASP A 42 -13.22 0.25 19.81
N TYR A 43 -12.67 -0.55 18.91
CA TYR A 43 -11.40 -1.24 19.07
C TYR A 43 -10.71 -1.50 17.74
N LEU A 44 -9.39 -1.38 17.72
CA LEU A 44 -8.56 -1.58 16.52
C LEU A 44 -7.67 -2.80 16.65
N LEU A 45 -7.64 -3.65 15.62
CA LEU A 45 -6.65 -4.70 15.44
C LEU A 45 -5.73 -4.30 14.28
N ILE A 46 -4.44 -4.18 14.54
CA ILE A 46 -3.47 -3.65 13.59
C ILE A 46 -2.30 -4.62 13.44
N ASP A 47 -1.89 -4.88 12.21
CA ASP A 47 -0.74 -5.74 11.92
C ASP A 47 0.57 -4.97 12.16
N ALA A 48 1.29 -5.38 13.20
CA ALA A 48 2.65 -4.96 13.53
C ALA A 48 2.89 -3.43 13.66
N MET A 49 1.84 -2.63 13.90
CA MET A 49 1.95 -1.17 14.06
C MET A 49 1.10 -0.67 15.21
N GLN A 50 1.46 0.50 15.73
CA GLN A 50 0.63 1.28 16.63
C GLN A 50 0.31 2.62 16.01
N LEU A 51 -0.93 3.08 16.17
CA LEU A 51 -1.41 4.38 15.70
C LEU A 51 -1.60 5.33 16.86
N ASP A 52 -1.32 6.60 16.64
CA ASP A 52 -1.62 7.68 17.57
C ASP A 52 -3.08 8.13 17.36
N VAL A 53 -3.99 7.35 17.91
CA VAL A 53 -5.45 7.57 17.84
C VAL A 53 -6.09 7.25 19.19
N PRO A 54 -7.28 7.87 19.51
CA PRO A 54 -7.91 7.69 20.81
C PRO A 54 -8.52 6.30 21.05
N GLN A 55 -8.79 5.52 20.00
CA GLN A 55 -9.39 4.19 20.15
C GLN A 55 -8.42 3.18 20.78
N PRO A 56 -8.92 2.30 21.66
CA PRO A 56 -8.14 1.15 22.13
C PRO A 56 -7.67 0.31 20.95
N GLN A 57 -6.43 -0.14 20.99
CA GLN A 57 -5.84 -0.89 19.89
C GLN A 57 -4.95 -2.02 20.38
N GLU A 58 -4.82 -3.06 19.57
CA GLU A 58 -3.89 -4.15 19.76
C GLU A 58 -3.06 -4.32 18.49
N SER A 59 -1.73 -4.30 18.64
CA SER A 59 -0.78 -4.56 17.56
C SER A 59 -0.38 -6.03 17.59
N LEU A 60 -0.63 -6.75 16.49
CA LEU A 60 -0.33 -8.18 16.36
C LEU A 60 0.79 -8.39 15.35
N ILE A 61 1.91 -8.95 15.78
CA ILE A 61 2.97 -9.42 14.86
C ILE A 61 2.41 -10.64 14.12
N LYS A 62 2.56 -10.67 12.79
CA LYS A 62 1.93 -11.65 11.90
C LYS A 62 0.41 -11.70 12.10
N GLY A 63 -0.22 -10.54 12.12
CA GLY A 63 -1.63 -10.39 12.40
C GLY A 63 -2.55 -11.15 11.45
N ASP A 64 -2.20 -11.28 10.18
CA ASP A 64 -2.90 -12.07 9.17
C ASP A 64 -2.97 -13.56 9.53
N ALA A 65 -1.94 -14.12 10.19
CA ALA A 65 -1.93 -15.48 10.68
C ALA A 65 -2.65 -15.66 12.02
N ARG A 66 -2.82 -14.60 12.81
CA ARG A 66 -3.35 -14.62 14.17
C ARG A 66 -4.77 -14.10 14.32
N SER A 67 -5.27 -13.35 13.34
CA SER A 67 -6.60 -12.74 13.36
C SER A 67 -7.33 -12.98 12.05
N ILE A 68 -8.51 -13.55 12.11
CA ILE A 68 -9.40 -13.75 10.95
C ILE A 68 -9.79 -12.40 10.34
N SER A 69 -10.04 -11.38 11.16
CA SER A 69 -10.40 -10.04 10.71
C SER A 69 -9.26 -9.39 9.93
N ILE A 70 -8.02 -9.50 10.41
CA ILE A 70 -6.83 -9.00 9.70
C ILE A 70 -6.59 -9.79 8.41
N ALA A 71 -6.75 -11.12 8.44
CA ALA A 71 -6.60 -11.96 7.25
C ALA A 71 -7.62 -11.60 6.16
N ALA A 72 -8.89 -11.44 6.52
CA ALA A 72 -9.94 -11.01 5.59
C ALA A 72 -9.63 -9.61 5.01
N ALA A 73 -9.16 -8.70 5.86
CA ALA A 73 -8.70 -7.38 5.48
C ALA A 73 -7.59 -7.43 4.42
N SER A 74 -6.59 -8.26 4.64
CA SER A 74 -5.45 -8.45 3.75
C SER A 74 -5.85 -8.96 2.36
N ILE A 75 -6.80 -9.88 2.30
CA ILE A 75 -7.29 -10.45 1.02
C ILE A 75 -7.94 -9.35 0.16
N ILE A 76 -8.81 -8.54 0.75
CA ILE A 76 -9.49 -7.45 0.03
C ILE A 76 -8.47 -6.40 -0.43
N ALA A 77 -7.51 -6.03 0.42
CA ALA A 77 -6.45 -5.09 0.07
C ALA A 77 -5.60 -5.61 -1.09
N LYS A 78 -5.25 -6.90 -1.09
CA LYS A 78 -4.49 -7.53 -2.16
C LYS A 78 -5.24 -7.52 -3.49
N VAL A 79 -6.51 -7.91 -3.50
CA VAL A 79 -7.33 -7.92 -4.73
C VAL A 79 -7.45 -6.52 -5.32
N THR A 80 -7.67 -5.51 -4.49
CA THR A 80 -7.77 -4.12 -4.94
C THR A 80 -6.44 -3.61 -5.51
N ARG A 81 -5.31 -3.96 -4.87
CA ARG A 81 -4.00 -3.60 -5.39
C ARG A 81 -3.70 -4.30 -6.72
N ASP A 82 -4.04 -5.57 -6.85
CA ASP A 82 -3.85 -6.31 -8.11
C ASP A 82 -4.64 -5.67 -9.26
N ARG A 83 -5.88 -5.25 -9.01
CA ARG A 83 -6.69 -4.51 -10.00
C ARG A 83 -6.07 -3.16 -10.36
N LEU A 84 -5.56 -2.42 -9.39
CA LEU A 84 -4.86 -1.17 -9.64
C LEU A 84 -3.60 -1.37 -10.49
N MET A 85 -2.85 -2.44 -10.25
CA MET A 85 -1.67 -2.79 -11.04
C MET A 85 -2.03 -3.21 -12.47
N GLU A 86 -3.17 -3.87 -12.68
CA GLU A 86 -3.70 -4.15 -14.03
C GLU A 86 -4.02 -2.85 -14.80
N GLU A 87 -4.64 -1.88 -14.13
CA GLU A 87 -4.91 -0.56 -14.71
C GLU A 87 -3.62 0.18 -15.06
N TYR A 88 -2.61 0.12 -14.20
CA TYR A 88 -1.30 0.71 -14.47
C TYR A 88 -0.55 0.01 -15.60
N ASP A 89 -0.74 -1.29 -15.77
CA ASP A 89 -0.16 -2.03 -16.90
C ASP A 89 -0.74 -1.57 -18.24
N GLU A 90 -2.03 -1.22 -18.27
CA GLU A 90 -2.68 -0.63 -19.45
C GLU A 90 -2.20 0.80 -19.73
N LEU A 91 -2.03 1.63 -18.69
CA LEU A 91 -1.57 3.02 -18.81
C LEU A 91 -0.09 3.12 -19.14
N TYR A 92 0.73 2.24 -18.59
CA TYR A 92 2.18 2.22 -18.73
C TYR A 92 2.66 0.84 -19.19
N PRO A 93 2.38 0.45 -20.44
CA PRO A 93 2.77 -0.87 -20.93
C PRO A 93 4.30 -1.02 -21.03
N GLY A 94 4.78 -2.22 -20.85
CA GLY A 94 6.20 -2.56 -20.96
C GLY A 94 6.95 -2.70 -19.63
N TYR A 95 6.31 -2.43 -18.49
CA TYR A 95 6.90 -2.63 -17.15
C TYR A 95 6.46 -3.95 -16.50
N GLY A 96 5.43 -4.60 -17.02
CA GLY A 96 4.88 -5.82 -16.46
C GLY A 96 4.17 -5.66 -15.13
N PHE A 97 3.56 -4.51 -14.85
CA PHE A 97 2.90 -4.22 -13.57
C PHE A 97 1.82 -5.23 -13.17
N LYS A 98 1.10 -5.77 -14.13
CA LYS A 98 0.11 -6.81 -13.91
C LYS A 98 0.72 -8.07 -13.26
N ASN A 99 1.94 -8.43 -13.63
CA ASN A 99 2.62 -9.62 -13.15
C ASN A 99 3.49 -9.39 -11.92
N ASN A 100 4.12 -8.22 -11.81
CA ASN A 100 5.11 -7.91 -10.76
C ASN A 100 4.60 -6.99 -9.66
N ALA A 101 3.41 -6.41 -9.79
CA ALA A 101 2.82 -5.48 -8.83
C ALA A 101 3.76 -4.34 -8.39
N GLY A 102 4.67 -3.92 -9.28
CA GLY A 102 5.64 -2.87 -9.02
C GLY A 102 6.95 -3.33 -8.36
N TYR A 103 7.11 -4.62 -8.09
CA TYR A 103 8.37 -5.16 -7.58
C TYR A 103 9.47 -5.15 -8.65
N GLY A 104 10.73 -5.16 -8.20
CA GLY A 104 11.92 -5.06 -9.05
C GLY A 104 12.27 -6.34 -9.81
N THR A 105 11.34 -6.90 -10.56
CA THR A 105 11.58 -8.04 -11.43
C THR A 105 12.42 -7.64 -12.63
N LYS A 106 13.01 -8.63 -13.32
CA LYS A 106 13.77 -8.41 -14.56
C LYS A 106 12.96 -7.65 -15.61
N GLU A 107 11.68 -8.00 -15.76
CA GLU A 107 10.76 -7.34 -16.69
C GLU A 107 10.56 -5.86 -16.34
N HIS A 108 10.36 -5.54 -15.06
CA HIS A 108 10.21 -4.17 -14.60
C HIS A 108 11.49 -3.35 -14.82
N LEU A 109 12.65 -3.92 -14.50
CA LEU A 109 13.95 -3.26 -14.72
C LEU A 109 14.22 -2.99 -16.20
N LEU A 110 13.92 -3.94 -17.08
CA LEU A 110 14.03 -3.75 -18.53
C LEU A 110 13.07 -2.67 -19.04
N GLY A 111 11.87 -2.61 -18.49
CA GLY A 111 10.91 -1.54 -18.78
C GLY A 111 11.45 -0.17 -18.38
N LEU A 112 12.06 -0.06 -17.20
CA LEU A 112 12.71 1.18 -16.74
C LEU A 112 13.86 1.61 -17.66
N GLU A 113 14.70 0.71 -18.10
CA GLU A 113 15.79 1.01 -19.04
C GLU A 113 15.25 1.50 -20.38
N LYS A 114 14.17 0.90 -20.88
CA LYS A 114 13.62 1.18 -22.21
C LYS A 114 12.73 2.44 -22.23
N TYR A 115 11.87 2.61 -21.21
CA TYR A 115 10.83 3.64 -21.20
C TYR A 115 11.05 4.73 -20.15
N GLY A 116 11.99 4.53 -19.22
CA GLY A 116 12.28 5.46 -18.14
C GLY A 116 11.33 5.37 -16.95
N VAL A 117 11.43 6.34 -16.06
CA VAL A 117 10.64 6.44 -14.83
C VAL A 117 9.28 7.08 -15.12
N THR A 118 8.21 6.52 -14.60
CA THR A 118 6.84 7.05 -14.71
C THR A 118 6.46 7.87 -13.48
N PRO A 119 5.35 8.68 -13.54
CA PRO A 119 4.85 9.41 -12.38
C PRO A 119 4.44 8.56 -11.18
N ILE A 120 4.16 7.28 -11.37
CA ILE A 120 3.77 6.36 -10.29
C ILE A 120 4.95 5.71 -9.56
N HIS A 121 6.18 5.88 -10.03
CA HIS A 121 7.37 5.35 -9.37
C HIS A 121 7.75 6.16 -8.13
N ARG A 122 8.19 5.44 -7.07
CA ARG A 122 8.75 6.06 -5.86
C ARG A 122 10.15 6.57 -6.16
N ARG A 123 10.36 7.87 -6.08
CA ARG A 123 11.62 8.51 -6.48
C ARG A 123 12.77 8.29 -5.49
N THR A 124 12.43 8.01 -4.24
CA THR A 124 13.42 7.80 -3.17
C THR A 124 13.95 6.37 -3.08
N PHE A 125 13.36 5.43 -3.82
CA PHE A 125 13.72 4.01 -3.77
C PHE A 125 14.69 3.65 -4.90
N ALA A 126 15.68 2.81 -4.59
CA ALA A 126 16.57 2.26 -5.62
C ALA A 126 15.80 1.23 -6.49
N PRO A 127 16.12 1.13 -7.81
CA PRO A 127 17.12 1.89 -8.55
C PRO A 127 16.64 3.27 -9.04
N ILE A 128 15.37 3.63 -8.80
CA ILE A 128 14.75 4.85 -9.37
C ILE A 128 15.52 6.12 -8.97
N LYS A 129 15.90 6.24 -7.71
CA LYS A 129 16.65 7.41 -7.22
C LYS A 129 17.97 7.65 -7.98
N ASP A 130 18.55 6.59 -8.55
CA ASP A 130 19.82 6.64 -9.27
C ASP A 130 19.63 6.93 -10.78
N MET A 131 18.37 6.90 -11.25
CA MET A 131 17.99 7.13 -12.65
C MET A 131 17.49 8.56 -12.92
N ILE A 132 17.23 9.32 -11.88
CA ILE A 132 16.69 10.70 -11.96
C ILE A 132 17.65 11.73 -11.39
#